data_fa50555dbb2b06260dc9116d08c020a9
#
_entry.id   fa50555dbb2b06260dc9116d08c020a9
#
_cell.length_a   1.000
_cell.length_b   1.000
_cell.length_c   1.000
_cell.angle_alpha   90.00
_cell.angle_beta   90.00
_cell.angle_gamma   90.00
#
_symmetry.space_group_name_H-M   'P 1'
#
loop_
_entity.id
_entity.type
_entity.pdbx_description
1 polymer ?
#
loop_
_entity_poly.entity_id
_entity_poly.type
_entity_poly.pdbx_seq_one_letter_code
_entity_poly.pdbx_strand_id
1 'polypeptide(L)'
;MTEKKQRSFAELLDHLFREVHPAGRGPYTYAEVSQGIREATGVSISASAIQQLRRGTNRNPKMQTIRALAVFFGVPSGYFFDEEEAERQRAEIRLVAAMHDQNVLRVALRADGLSTSSLDMVSTVIEQARKLEGVPEAADISDLLDDE
;
A
#
# COMPACT_ATOMS: atom_id res chain seq x y z
N MET A 1 -7.03 -20.98 15.37
CA MET A 1 -6.25 -19.74 15.47
C MET A 1 -5.52 -19.51 14.16
N THR A 2 -5.96 -18.53 13.41
CA THR A 2 -5.21 -18.08 12.24
C THR A 2 -4.10 -17.18 12.74
N GLU A 3 -2.90 -17.73 12.86
CA GLU A 3 -1.73 -16.90 13.01
C GLU A 3 -1.63 -16.01 11.76
N LYS A 4 -1.70 -14.69 11.94
CA LYS A 4 -1.42 -13.75 10.86
C LYS A 4 0.01 -14.02 10.42
N LYS A 5 0.17 -14.53 9.20
CA LYS A 5 1.48 -14.77 8.62
C LYS A 5 2.19 -13.44 8.45
N GLN A 6 3.27 -13.25 9.18
CA GLN A 6 4.11 -12.07 9.04
C GLN A 6 4.66 -12.02 7.61
N ARG A 7 4.41 -10.94 6.90
CA ARG A 7 4.92 -10.76 5.54
C ARG A 7 6.43 -10.53 5.56
N SER A 8 7.12 -11.12 4.60
CA SER A 8 8.55 -10.90 4.43
C SER A 8 8.84 -9.48 3.94
N PHE A 9 10.07 -9.02 4.15
CA PHE A 9 10.53 -7.73 3.61
C PHE A 9 10.30 -7.65 2.10
N ALA A 10 10.59 -8.72 1.35
CA ALA A 10 10.39 -8.77 -0.09
C ALA A 10 8.91 -8.58 -0.48
N GLU A 11 8.00 -9.23 0.24
CA GLU A 11 6.56 -9.09 0.01
C GLU A 11 6.08 -7.67 0.28
N LEU A 12 6.55 -7.07 1.37
CA LEU A 12 6.22 -5.69 1.73
C LEU A 12 6.76 -4.69 0.71
N LEU A 13 8.00 -4.88 0.26
CA LEU A 13 8.61 -4.04 -0.76
C LEU A 13 7.89 -4.20 -2.12
N ASP A 14 7.57 -5.41 -2.51
CA ASP A 14 6.80 -5.69 -3.72
C ASP A 14 5.45 -4.98 -3.72
N HIS A 15 4.77 -4.98 -2.57
CA HIS A 15 3.50 -4.26 -2.40
C HIS A 15 3.67 -2.76 -2.64
N LEU A 16 4.72 -2.15 -2.08
CA LEU A 16 5.01 -0.73 -2.30
C LEU A 16 5.25 -0.42 -3.77
N PHE A 17 6.01 -1.24 -4.47
CA PHE A 17 6.26 -1.06 -5.90
C PHE A 17 4.98 -1.09 -6.72
N ARG A 18 4.07 -2.00 -6.40
CA ARG A 18 2.83 -2.16 -7.16
C ARG A 18 1.82 -1.04 -6.90
N GLU A 19 1.77 -0.51 -5.67
CA GLU A 19 0.71 0.40 -5.25
C GLU A 19 1.16 1.87 -5.17
N VAL A 20 2.43 2.14 -4.93
CA VAL A 20 2.94 3.51 -4.75
C VAL A 20 3.65 3.97 -6.01
N HIS A 21 2.95 4.70 -6.84
CA HIS A 21 3.47 5.30 -8.06
C HIS A 21 2.54 6.44 -8.49
N PRO A 22 3.01 7.36 -9.36
CA PRO A 22 2.17 8.44 -9.85
C PRO A 22 0.92 7.92 -10.57
N ALA A 23 -0.18 8.67 -10.44
CA ALA A 23 -1.40 8.39 -11.17
C ALA A 23 -1.17 8.46 -12.68
N GLY A 24 -1.80 7.56 -13.43
CA GLY A 24 -1.71 7.55 -14.88
C GLY A 24 -0.49 6.84 -15.47
N ARG A 25 0.34 6.22 -14.62
CA ARG A 25 1.45 5.39 -15.08
C ARG A 25 1.57 4.14 -14.20
N GLY A 26 2.35 3.16 -14.67
CA GLY A 26 2.68 1.96 -13.91
C GLY A 26 3.75 2.21 -12.84
N PRO A 27 4.17 1.13 -12.15
CA PRO A 27 5.17 1.20 -11.09
C PRO A 27 6.48 1.87 -11.52
N TYR A 28 7.20 2.41 -10.53
CA TYR A 28 8.55 2.90 -10.76
C TYR A 28 9.48 1.79 -11.24
N THR A 29 10.43 2.15 -12.09
CA THR A 29 11.54 1.25 -12.44
C THR A 29 12.55 1.22 -11.29
N TYR A 30 13.37 0.19 -11.25
CA TYR A 30 14.45 0.09 -10.24
C TYR A 30 15.44 1.26 -10.35
N ALA A 31 15.71 1.71 -11.58
CA ALA A 31 16.58 2.87 -11.82
C ALA A 31 15.98 4.16 -11.26
N GLU A 32 14.68 4.37 -11.43
CA GLU A 32 13.96 5.52 -10.87
C GLU A 32 14.02 5.52 -9.33
N VAL A 33 13.82 4.36 -8.71
CA VAL A 33 13.90 4.23 -7.25
C VAL A 33 15.33 4.49 -6.76
N SER A 34 16.32 3.92 -7.42
CA SER A 34 17.74 4.14 -7.11
C SER A 34 18.11 5.63 -7.15
N GLN A 35 17.72 6.32 -8.20
CA GLN A 35 17.98 7.75 -8.36
C GLN A 35 17.20 8.59 -7.33
N GLY A 36 15.92 8.28 -7.12
CA GLY A 36 15.08 8.99 -6.15
C GLY A 36 15.59 8.85 -4.72
N ILE A 37 16.09 7.69 -4.34
CA ILE A 37 16.71 7.46 -3.03
C ILE A 37 17.96 8.34 -2.88
N ARG A 38 18.81 8.39 -3.91
CA ARG A 38 20.02 9.21 -3.88
C ARG A 38 19.69 10.68 -3.71
N GLU A 39 18.70 11.19 -4.45
CA GLU A 39 18.26 12.57 -4.37
C GLU A 39 17.63 12.91 -3.02
N ALA A 40 16.82 12.03 -2.47
CA ALA A 40 16.09 12.27 -1.22
C ALA A 40 16.93 12.05 0.03
N THR A 41 17.86 11.08 0.04
CA THR A 41 18.57 10.64 1.25
C THR A 41 20.09 10.74 1.14
N GLY A 42 20.64 10.87 -0.06
CA GLY A 42 22.08 10.79 -0.31
C GLY A 42 22.66 9.38 -0.26
N VAL A 43 21.81 8.37 0.04
CA VAL A 43 22.22 6.97 0.09
C VAL A 43 22.31 6.41 -1.33
N SER A 44 23.37 5.66 -1.62
CA SER A 44 23.59 5.03 -2.92
C SER A 44 23.20 3.55 -2.84
N ILE A 45 22.12 3.18 -3.54
CA ILE A 45 21.67 1.80 -3.68
C ILE A 45 21.48 1.53 -5.16
N SER A 46 22.10 0.48 -5.68
CA SER A 46 21.99 0.15 -7.11
C SER A 46 20.62 -0.41 -7.46
N ALA A 47 20.19 -0.21 -8.71
CA ALA A 47 18.97 -0.79 -9.23
C ALA A 47 18.95 -2.32 -9.07
N SER A 48 20.09 -2.98 -9.30
CA SER A 48 20.24 -4.43 -9.12
C SER A 48 20.04 -4.85 -7.66
N ALA A 49 20.58 -4.09 -6.70
CA ALA A 49 20.39 -4.36 -5.28
C ALA A 49 18.90 -4.26 -4.89
N ILE A 50 18.19 -3.24 -5.37
CA ILE A 50 16.77 -3.07 -5.12
C ILE A 50 15.97 -4.23 -5.71
N GLN A 51 16.30 -4.65 -6.92
CA GLN A 51 15.67 -5.80 -7.57
C GLN A 51 15.84 -7.08 -6.74
N GLN A 52 17.04 -7.34 -6.22
CA GLN A 52 17.32 -8.50 -5.37
C GLN A 52 16.52 -8.47 -4.06
N LEU A 53 16.38 -7.30 -3.46
CA LEU A 53 15.55 -7.13 -2.26
C LEU A 53 14.07 -7.44 -2.54
N ARG A 54 13.54 -6.92 -3.64
CA ARG A 54 12.15 -7.17 -4.03
C ARG A 54 11.87 -8.64 -4.36
N ARG A 55 12.83 -9.32 -4.98
CA ARG A 55 12.73 -10.74 -5.33
C ARG A 55 12.95 -11.69 -4.14
N GLY A 56 13.47 -11.16 -3.04
CA GLY A 56 13.78 -11.96 -1.86
C GLY A 56 15.10 -12.72 -1.95
N THR A 57 15.93 -12.44 -2.95
CA THR A 57 17.26 -13.03 -3.10
C THR A 57 18.20 -12.53 -2.00
N ASN A 58 18.10 -11.26 -1.65
CA ASN A 58 18.77 -10.69 -0.47
C ASN A 58 17.73 -10.54 0.65
N ARG A 59 17.86 -11.35 1.70
CA ARG A 59 16.93 -11.38 2.84
C ARG A 59 17.37 -10.55 4.03
N ASN A 60 18.54 -9.94 3.94
CA ASN A 60 19.14 -9.25 5.08
C ASN A 60 19.62 -7.84 4.67
N PRO A 61 18.68 -6.93 4.34
CA PRO A 61 19.06 -5.56 4.01
C PRO A 61 19.61 -4.82 5.22
N LYS A 62 20.53 -3.88 4.96
CA LYS A 62 21.05 -2.99 5.99
C LYS A 62 19.96 -2.02 6.44
N MET A 63 19.99 -1.61 7.71
CA MET A 63 19.04 -0.65 8.26
C MET A 63 19.01 0.66 7.45
N GLN A 64 20.15 1.13 6.99
CA GLN A 64 20.24 2.32 6.14
C GLN A 64 19.45 2.15 4.83
N THR A 65 19.50 0.98 4.21
CA THR A 65 18.76 0.65 2.99
C THR A 65 17.24 0.66 3.26
N ILE A 66 16.82 0.06 4.37
CA ILE A 66 15.41 0.01 4.76
C ILE A 66 14.86 1.43 4.98
N ARG A 67 15.58 2.26 5.70
CA ARG A 67 15.19 3.65 5.96
C ARG A 67 15.10 4.47 4.66
N ALA A 68 16.05 4.27 3.76
CA ALA A 68 16.08 4.97 2.48
C ALA A 68 14.88 4.59 1.60
N LEU A 69 14.54 3.30 1.54
CA LEU A 69 13.35 2.82 0.83
C LEU A 69 12.06 3.38 1.44
N ALA A 70 11.97 3.40 2.77
CA ALA A 70 10.83 3.97 3.48
C ALA A 70 10.63 5.46 3.13
N VAL A 71 11.69 6.24 3.13
CA VAL A 71 11.65 7.66 2.75
C VAL A 71 11.18 7.82 1.31
N PHE A 72 11.73 7.03 0.38
CA PHE A 72 11.36 7.13 -1.03
C PHE A 72 9.86 6.84 -1.25
N PHE A 73 9.34 5.78 -0.64
CA PHE A 73 7.93 5.40 -0.79
C PHE A 73 6.99 6.17 0.14
N GLY A 74 7.52 7.02 1.01
CA GLY A 74 6.71 7.84 1.90
C GLY A 74 6.01 7.07 3.02
N VAL A 75 6.59 5.96 3.47
CA VAL A 75 6.08 5.16 4.59
C VAL A 75 7.04 5.25 5.78
N PRO A 76 6.54 5.06 7.02
CA PRO A 76 7.44 4.98 8.17
C PRO A 76 8.29 3.71 8.13
N SER A 77 9.50 3.77 8.71
CA SER A 77 10.40 2.61 8.76
C SER A 77 9.76 1.40 9.44
N GLY A 78 8.87 1.63 10.40
CA GLY A 78 8.10 0.59 11.09
C GLY A 78 7.25 -0.26 10.15
N TYR A 79 6.91 0.24 8.97
CA TYR A 79 6.19 -0.52 7.93
C TYR A 79 6.82 -1.89 7.69
N PHE A 80 8.16 -1.98 7.73
CA PHE A 80 8.89 -3.21 7.46
C PHE A 80 9.09 -4.11 8.69
N PHE A 81 8.80 -3.61 9.89
CA PHE A 81 9.06 -4.32 11.15
C PHE A 81 7.81 -4.60 11.97
N ASP A 82 6.78 -3.78 11.82
CA ASP A 82 5.56 -3.84 12.60
C ASP A 82 4.38 -4.16 11.68
N GLU A 83 3.75 -5.33 11.90
CA GLU A 83 2.63 -5.78 11.06
C GLU A 83 1.40 -4.88 11.18
N GLU A 84 1.11 -4.33 12.36
CA GLU A 84 0.00 -3.39 12.53
C GLU A 84 0.24 -2.11 11.73
N GLU A 85 1.45 -1.56 11.81
CA GLU A 85 1.84 -0.38 11.05
C GLU A 85 1.78 -0.66 9.55
N ALA A 86 2.23 -1.84 9.12
CA ALA A 86 2.17 -2.25 7.72
C ALA A 86 0.72 -2.36 7.22
N GLU A 87 -0.18 -2.94 8.01
CA GLU A 87 -1.61 -3.04 7.66
C GLU A 87 -2.26 -1.67 7.53
N ARG A 88 -1.96 -0.77 8.47
CA ARG A 88 -2.46 0.62 8.46
C ARG A 88 -1.99 1.35 7.19
N GLN A 89 -0.71 1.26 6.86
CA GLN A 89 -0.16 1.89 5.66
C GLN A 89 -0.74 1.29 4.38
N ARG A 90 -0.97 -0.01 4.32
CA ARG A 90 -1.63 -0.64 3.17
C ARG A 90 -3.05 -0.13 2.99
N ALA A 91 -3.81 0.01 4.07
CA ALA A 91 -5.17 0.55 4.02
C ALA A 91 -5.17 1.99 3.48
N GLU A 92 -4.26 2.82 3.95
CA GLU A 92 -4.11 4.20 3.49
C GLU A 92 -3.74 4.26 2.01
N ILE A 93 -2.79 3.45 1.57
CA ILE A 93 -2.38 3.36 0.16
C ILE A 93 -3.56 2.93 -0.72
N ARG A 94 -4.32 1.92 -0.30
CA ARG A 94 -5.50 1.46 -1.05
C ARG A 94 -6.56 2.55 -1.13
N LEU A 95 -6.78 3.28 -0.06
CA LEU A 95 -7.73 4.40 -0.05
C LEU A 95 -7.33 5.47 -1.06
N VAL A 96 -6.07 5.89 -1.06
CA VAL A 96 -5.57 6.88 -2.01
C VAL A 96 -5.70 6.37 -3.44
N ALA A 97 -5.33 5.13 -3.70
CA ALA A 97 -5.47 4.53 -5.03
C ALA A 97 -6.93 4.49 -5.50
N ALA A 98 -7.85 4.12 -4.61
CA ALA A 98 -9.29 4.11 -4.91
C ALA A 98 -9.82 5.52 -5.26
N MET A 99 -9.32 6.55 -4.59
CA MET A 99 -9.70 7.94 -4.85
C MET A 99 -9.26 8.44 -6.24
N HIS A 100 -8.31 7.77 -6.89
CA HIS A 100 -7.89 8.08 -8.25
C HIS A 100 -8.74 7.36 -9.32
N ASP A 101 -9.58 6.42 -8.93
CA ASP A 101 -10.47 5.71 -9.84
C ASP A 101 -11.80 6.50 -10.00
N GLN A 102 -12.05 7.00 -11.19
CA GLN A 102 -13.24 7.81 -11.47
C GLN A 102 -14.56 7.04 -11.26
N ASN A 103 -14.56 5.74 -11.53
CA ASN A 103 -15.75 4.92 -11.34
C ASN A 103 -16.06 4.74 -9.85
N VAL A 104 -15.02 4.55 -9.03
CA VAL A 104 -15.15 4.48 -7.56
C VAL A 104 -15.63 5.82 -7.01
N LEU A 105 -15.07 6.93 -7.47
CA LEU A 105 -15.49 8.27 -7.04
C LEU A 105 -16.98 8.56 -7.40
N ARG A 106 -17.46 8.12 -8.55
CA ARG A 106 -18.87 8.27 -8.91
C ARG A 106 -19.78 7.56 -7.92
N VAL A 107 -19.42 6.36 -7.50
CA VAL A 107 -20.17 5.60 -6.49
C VAL A 107 -20.15 6.34 -5.16
N ALA A 108 -18.97 6.83 -4.75
CA ALA A 108 -18.81 7.59 -3.50
C ALA A 108 -19.69 8.85 -3.51
N LEU A 109 -19.69 9.61 -4.61
CA LEU A 109 -20.52 10.82 -4.73
C LEU A 109 -22.01 10.52 -4.67
N ARG A 110 -22.46 9.40 -5.22
CA ARG A 110 -23.86 8.96 -5.14
C ARG A 110 -24.23 8.47 -3.74
N ALA A 111 -23.27 7.95 -2.99
CA ALA A 111 -23.48 7.53 -1.61
C ALA A 111 -23.55 8.72 -0.65
N ASP A 112 -22.93 9.85 -1.01
CA ASP A 112 -22.94 11.05 -0.19
C ASP A 112 -24.38 11.54 0.07
N GLY A 113 -24.66 11.87 1.33
CA GLY A 113 -25.98 12.33 1.75
C GLY A 113 -26.96 11.23 2.14
N LEU A 114 -26.59 9.96 1.95
CA LEU A 114 -27.43 8.83 2.40
C LEU A 114 -27.32 8.65 3.93
N SER A 115 -28.38 8.13 4.54
CA SER A 115 -28.35 7.76 5.96
C SER A 115 -27.40 6.60 6.20
N THR A 116 -26.96 6.44 7.45
CA THR A 116 -26.12 5.31 7.89
C THR A 116 -26.77 3.96 7.51
N SER A 117 -28.08 3.84 7.72
CA SER A 117 -28.82 2.63 7.37
C SER A 117 -28.77 2.32 5.87
N SER A 118 -28.91 3.33 5.02
CA SER A 118 -28.80 3.17 3.57
C SER A 118 -27.39 2.85 3.12
N LEU A 119 -26.40 3.47 3.76
CA LEU A 119 -24.98 3.19 3.48
C LEU A 119 -24.62 1.74 3.83
N ASP A 120 -25.14 1.21 4.94
CA ASP A 120 -24.93 -0.19 5.32
C ASP A 120 -25.52 -1.15 4.27
N MET A 121 -26.69 -0.82 3.75
CA MET A 121 -27.33 -1.58 2.68
C MET A 121 -26.47 -1.57 1.41
N VAL A 122 -25.99 -0.40 0.99
CA VAL A 122 -25.12 -0.25 -0.18
C VAL A 122 -23.82 -1.04 0.01
N SER A 123 -23.22 -0.96 1.19
CA SER A 123 -21.99 -1.69 1.53
C SER A 123 -22.19 -3.20 1.40
N THR A 124 -23.33 -3.72 1.84
CA THR A 124 -23.66 -5.15 1.70
C THR A 124 -23.72 -5.57 0.23
N VAL A 125 -24.32 -4.75 -0.62
CA VAL A 125 -24.39 -5.02 -2.08
C VAL A 125 -22.98 -5.02 -2.69
N ILE A 126 -22.14 -4.07 -2.30
CA ILE A 126 -20.76 -3.98 -2.78
C ILE A 126 -19.98 -5.23 -2.37
N GLU A 127 -20.11 -5.69 -1.12
CA GLU A 127 -19.45 -6.91 -0.67
C GLU A 127 -19.86 -8.15 -1.46
N GLN A 128 -21.15 -8.27 -1.79
CA GLN A 128 -21.61 -9.37 -2.63
C GLN A 128 -21.02 -9.31 -4.02
N ALA A 129 -20.94 -8.12 -4.61
CA ALA A 129 -20.31 -7.94 -5.92
C ALA A 129 -18.84 -8.33 -5.89
N ARG A 130 -18.11 -7.93 -4.83
CA ARG A 130 -16.70 -8.29 -4.65
C ARG A 130 -16.50 -9.80 -4.58
N LYS A 131 -17.36 -10.51 -3.85
CA LYS A 131 -17.31 -11.98 -3.76
C LYS A 131 -17.56 -12.64 -5.12
N LEU A 132 -18.53 -12.15 -5.88
CA LEU A 132 -18.85 -12.67 -7.20
C LEU A 132 -17.69 -12.49 -8.19
N GLU A 133 -16.96 -11.40 -8.10
CA GLU A 133 -15.82 -11.11 -8.96
C GLU A 133 -14.49 -11.69 -8.43
N GLY A 134 -14.49 -12.30 -7.25
CA GLY A 134 -13.28 -12.86 -6.64
C GLY A 134 -12.29 -11.80 -6.18
N VAL A 135 -12.75 -10.59 -5.90
CA VAL A 135 -11.93 -9.50 -5.38
C VAL A 135 -11.66 -9.73 -3.89
N PRO A 136 -10.41 -9.56 -3.42
CA PRO A 136 -10.09 -9.70 -2.00
C PRO A 136 -10.93 -8.80 -1.09
N GLU A 137 -11.04 -9.16 0.17
CA GLU A 137 -11.74 -8.38 1.17
C GLU A 137 -11.26 -6.93 1.18
N ALA A 138 -12.20 -6.00 1.35
CA ALA A 138 -11.88 -4.57 1.36
C ALA A 138 -10.94 -4.22 2.53
N ALA A 139 -10.03 -3.26 2.29
CA ALA A 139 -9.18 -2.74 3.35
C ALA A 139 -10.03 -2.11 4.46
N ASP A 140 -9.67 -2.39 5.70
CA ASP A 140 -10.31 -1.78 6.86
C ASP A 140 -9.64 -0.43 7.15
N ILE A 141 -10.43 0.62 7.12
CA ILE A 141 -9.95 1.98 7.40
C ILE A 141 -10.37 2.47 8.80
N SER A 142 -10.99 1.60 9.61
CA SER A 142 -11.45 1.99 10.94
C SER A 142 -10.33 2.59 11.77
N ASP A 143 -9.15 2.00 11.71
CA ASP A 143 -7.97 2.48 12.43
C ASP A 143 -7.47 3.85 11.94
N LEU A 144 -7.82 4.24 10.71
CA LEU A 144 -7.43 5.54 10.16
C LEU A 144 -8.39 6.66 10.59
N LEU A 145 -9.58 6.30 11.06
CA LEU A 145 -10.62 7.25 11.43
C LEU A 145 -10.65 7.55 12.93
N ASP A 146 -9.96 6.74 13.75
CA ASP A 146 -9.96 6.86 15.21
C ASP A 146 -8.91 7.84 15.77
N ASP A 147 -8.11 8.47 14.92
CA ASP A 147 -7.05 9.41 15.32
C ASP A 147 -7.51 10.88 15.41
N GLU A 148 -8.82 11.13 15.59
CA GLU A 148 -9.33 12.49 15.89
C GLU A 148 -9.55 12.72 17.38
#